data_6d0396c324ad30136edcf0f3c6942b59
#
_entry.id   6d0396c324ad30136edcf0f3c6942b59
#
_cell.length_a   1.000
_cell.length_b   1.000
_cell.length_c   1.000
_cell.angle_alpha   90.00
_cell.angle_beta   90.00
_cell.angle_gamma   90.00
#
_symmetry.space_group_name_H-M   'P 1'
#
loop_
_entity.id
_entity.type
_entity.pdbx_description
1 polymer ?
#
loop_
_entity_poly.entity_id
_entity_poly.type
_entity_poly.pdbx_seq_one_letter_code
_entity_poly.pdbx_strand_id
1 'polypeptide(L)'
;LAVVFARGLVNTTPHGWRPLFWFGACPPVLIILFRLCLPETQAYRERQAVRESGSPSVGSTFIAEGKVALKRHWMLLTYMVLLMAGFNFMSHGSQDLYPTMLKNQYSFDANSVTITQVVANLGAIAGGTTMGYCSTIFGRRLTIIVACVVGGSLLYPYTFTSSKAVMAAAFFEQFCVQGAWGVIPIHLMELSPGAFRTFVVGTSYQLGNLASSASSTIEAQIGEQFPLPPKGKVERYQYGKVICIFLGCVYAYVIVLTLLGPEFKG
;
A
#
# COMPACT_ATOMS: atom_id res chain seq x y z
N LEU A 1 10.74 11.15 0.59
CA LEU A 1 10.86 12.36 1.41
C LEU A 1 11.06 12.04 2.89
N ALA A 2 10.17 11.27 3.56
CA ALA A 2 10.24 10.98 4.99
C ALA A 2 11.62 10.45 5.44
N VAL A 3 12.22 9.50 4.70
CA VAL A 3 13.53 8.91 5.02
C VAL A 3 14.66 9.95 4.97
N VAL A 4 14.63 10.86 3.98
CA VAL A 4 15.63 11.92 3.83
C VAL A 4 15.49 12.96 4.93
N PHE A 5 14.24 13.38 5.22
CA PHE A 5 13.96 14.32 6.31
C PHE A 5 14.23 13.73 7.70
N ALA A 6 13.90 12.45 7.92
CA ALA A 6 14.24 11.78 9.17
C ALA A 6 15.74 11.85 9.45
N ARG A 7 16.56 11.60 8.44
CA ARG A 7 18.01 11.65 8.58
C ARG A 7 18.55 13.06 8.82
N GLY A 8 18.00 14.06 8.12
CA GLY A 8 18.42 15.45 8.27
C GLY A 8 17.94 16.08 9.58
N LEU A 9 16.68 15.85 9.95
CA LEU A 9 16.04 16.55 11.08
C LEU A 9 16.25 15.86 12.43
N VAL A 10 16.24 14.52 12.50
CA VAL A 10 16.34 13.78 13.76
C VAL A 10 17.70 13.96 14.43
N ASN A 11 18.77 14.02 13.61
CA ASN A 11 20.15 14.13 14.14
C ASN A 11 20.64 15.57 14.32
N THR A 12 19.94 16.56 13.74
CA THR A 12 20.39 17.97 13.74
C THR A 12 19.60 18.87 14.68
N THR A 13 18.47 18.40 15.22
CA THR A 13 17.61 19.21 16.09
C THR A 13 17.60 18.67 17.53
N PRO A 14 17.50 19.57 18.52
CA PRO A 14 17.44 19.17 19.92
C PRO A 14 16.12 18.44 20.28
N HIS A 15 15.12 18.46 19.37
CA HIS A 15 13.81 17.87 19.59
C HIS A 15 13.68 16.41 19.09
N GLY A 16 14.79 15.80 18.65
CA GLY A 16 14.85 14.40 18.19
C GLY A 16 13.89 14.12 17.03
N TRP A 17 12.96 13.19 17.18
CA TRP A 17 12.05 12.74 16.14
C TRP A 17 10.82 13.66 15.91
N ARG A 18 10.51 14.57 16.84
CA ARG A 18 9.30 15.42 16.81
C ARG A 18 9.18 16.31 15.55
N PRO A 19 10.25 16.97 15.06
CA PRO A 19 10.19 17.79 13.85
C PRO A 19 9.73 17.04 12.61
N LEU A 20 9.97 15.73 12.54
CA LEU A 20 9.50 14.91 11.43
C LEU A 20 7.96 14.87 11.37
N PHE A 21 7.31 14.75 12.54
CA PHE A 21 5.84 14.78 12.63
C PHE A 21 5.26 16.16 12.34
N TRP A 22 5.92 17.22 12.81
CA TRP A 22 5.50 18.60 12.47
C TRP A 22 5.57 18.83 10.97
N PHE A 23 6.66 18.43 10.33
CA PHE A 23 6.78 18.49 8.88
C PHE A 23 5.72 17.63 8.16
N GLY A 24 5.46 16.44 8.67
CA GLY A 24 4.44 15.55 8.14
C GLY A 24 3.00 16.10 8.26
N ALA A 25 2.75 16.96 9.25
CA ALA A 25 1.46 17.62 9.42
C ALA A 25 1.26 18.83 8.47
N CYS A 26 2.33 19.43 7.93
CA CYS A 26 2.23 20.60 7.06
C CYS A 26 1.41 20.36 5.77
N PRO A 27 1.62 19.27 4.98
CA PRO A 27 0.84 19.03 3.77
C PRO A 27 -0.67 18.92 4.02
N PRO A 28 -1.18 18.15 5.01
CA PRO A 28 -2.60 18.12 5.35
C PRO A 28 -3.16 19.51 5.71
N VAL A 29 -2.43 20.30 6.51
CA VAL A 29 -2.85 21.68 6.88
C VAL A 29 -2.93 22.55 5.64
N LEU A 30 -1.94 22.51 4.76
CA LEU A 30 -1.96 23.26 3.49
C LEU A 30 -3.15 22.85 2.60
N ILE A 31 -3.46 21.55 2.52
CA ILE A 31 -4.61 21.06 1.76
C ILE A 31 -5.91 21.57 2.37
N ILE A 32 -6.05 21.60 3.70
CA ILE A 32 -7.23 22.16 4.38
C ILE A 32 -7.38 23.64 4.05
N LEU A 33 -6.30 24.42 4.20
CA LEU A 33 -6.33 25.85 3.88
C LEU A 33 -6.69 26.10 2.41
N PHE A 34 -6.07 25.33 1.51
CA PHE A 34 -6.37 25.41 0.08
C PHE A 34 -7.83 25.06 -0.22
N ARG A 35 -8.36 24.01 0.42
CA ARG A 35 -9.76 23.59 0.29
C ARG A 35 -10.75 24.65 0.79
N LEU A 36 -10.42 25.38 1.84
CA LEU A 36 -11.25 26.48 2.34
C LEU A 36 -11.33 27.66 1.36
N CYS A 37 -10.29 27.84 0.54
CA CYS A 37 -10.25 28.91 -0.48
C CYS A 37 -10.92 28.51 -1.81
N LEU A 38 -11.17 27.23 -2.05
CA LEU A 38 -11.76 26.76 -3.30
C LEU A 38 -13.29 26.70 -3.23
N PRO A 39 -13.99 27.10 -4.31
CA PRO A 39 -15.43 26.93 -4.40
C PRO A 39 -15.80 25.45 -4.48
N GLU A 40 -17.01 25.12 -4.03
CA GLU A 40 -17.55 23.75 -4.16
C GLU A 40 -17.74 23.37 -5.64
N THR A 41 -17.52 22.07 -5.93
CA THR A 41 -17.65 21.54 -7.29
C THR A 41 -19.10 21.62 -7.78
N GLN A 42 -19.29 21.81 -9.09
CA GLN A 42 -20.63 21.83 -9.69
C GLN A 42 -21.43 20.59 -9.37
N ALA A 43 -20.81 19.41 -9.45
CA ALA A 43 -21.45 18.13 -9.09
C ALA A 43 -21.95 18.07 -7.63
N TYR A 44 -21.27 18.74 -6.70
CA TYR A 44 -21.73 18.83 -5.32
C TYR A 44 -22.91 19.78 -5.20
N ARG A 45 -22.87 20.95 -5.85
CA ARG A 45 -23.95 21.95 -5.85
C ARG A 45 -25.23 21.38 -6.46
N GLU A 46 -25.13 20.68 -7.58
CA GLU A 46 -26.29 20.01 -8.20
C GLU A 46 -26.92 18.97 -7.28
N ARG A 47 -26.10 18.14 -6.63
CA ARG A 47 -26.59 17.17 -5.64
C ARG A 47 -27.20 17.85 -4.41
N GLN A 48 -26.68 18.98 -3.99
CA GLN A 48 -27.23 19.76 -2.89
C GLN A 48 -28.58 20.35 -3.26
N ALA A 49 -28.73 20.92 -4.45
CA ALA A 49 -30.00 21.46 -4.95
C ALA A 49 -31.08 20.38 -5.03
N VAL A 50 -30.75 19.16 -5.49
CA VAL A 50 -31.67 18.01 -5.48
C VAL A 50 -32.06 17.59 -4.06
N ARG A 51 -31.17 17.72 -3.09
CA ARG A 51 -31.44 17.44 -1.68
C ARG A 51 -32.37 18.46 -1.02
N GLU A 52 -32.22 19.72 -1.33
CA GLU A 52 -33.04 20.82 -0.76
C GLU A 52 -34.49 20.78 -1.30
N SER A 53 -34.71 20.15 -2.44
CA SER A 53 -36.03 20.02 -3.08
C SER A 53 -36.98 18.94 -2.49
N GLY A 54 -36.64 18.36 -1.32
CA GLY A 54 -37.65 17.59 -0.56
C GLY A 54 -37.36 16.12 -0.32
N SER A 55 -36.13 15.70 -0.30
CA SER A 55 -35.73 14.31 0.04
C SER A 55 -35.67 14.07 1.55
N PRO A 56 -36.02 12.82 2.01
CA PRO A 56 -35.87 12.44 3.41
C PRO A 56 -34.43 12.60 3.90
N SER A 57 -34.26 12.73 5.21
CA SER A 57 -32.97 12.96 5.87
C SER A 57 -31.85 12.09 5.25
N VAL A 58 -30.76 12.74 4.83
CA VAL A 58 -29.60 12.10 4.16
C VAL A 58 -29.09 10.87 4.90
N GLY A 59 -29.13 10.91 6.24
CA GLY A 59 -28.70 9.79 7.09
C GLY A 59 -29.61 8.57 6.99
N SER A 60 -30.93 8.76 6.98
CA SER A 60 -31.89 7.64 6.90
C SER A 60 -31.85 6.97 5.52
N THR A 61 -31.76 7.76 4.47
CA THR A 61 -31.64 7.26 3.09
C THR A 61 -30.32 6.51 2.90
N PHE A 62 -29.21 7.07 3.38
CA PHE A 62 -27.90 6.42 3.31
C PHE A 62 -27.87 5.07 4.04
N ILE A 63 -28.46 5.00 5.26
CA ILE A 63 -28.53 3.76 6.04
C ILE A 63 -29.43 2.72 5.36
N ALA A 64 -30.58 3.14 4.85
CA ALA A 64 -31.52 2.24 4.19
C ALA A 64 -30.94 1.66 2.89
N GLU A 65 -30.40 2.52 2.03
CA GLU A 65 -29.75 2.11 0.79
C GLU A 65 -28.45 1.31 1.07
N GLY A 66 -27.69 1.68 2.10
CA GLY A 66 -26.50 0.97 2.52
C GLY A 66 -26.79 -0.47 2.96
N LYS A 67 -27.86 -0.69 3.71
CA LYS A 67 -28.31 -2.04 4.08
C LYS A 67 -28.71 -2.88 2.87
N VAL A 68 -29.40 -2.28 1.91
CA VAL A 68 -29.79 -2.95 0.66
C VAL A 68 -28.54 -3.29 -0.16
N ALA A 69 -27.62 -2.35 -0.33
CA ALA A 69 -26.37 -2.56 -1.05
C ALA A 69 -25.51 -3.66 -0.39
N LEU A 70 -25.42 -3.66 0.94
CA LEU A 70 -24.67 -4.68 1.69
C LEU A 70 -25.30 -6.07 1.51
N LYS A 71 -26.62 -6.20 1.61
CA LYS A 71 -27.31 -7.48 1.39
C LYS A 71 -27.17 -7.98 -0.06
N ARG A 72 -27.25 -7.08 -1.02
CA ARG A 72 -27.23 -7.43 -2.45
C ARG A 72 -25.83 -7.75 -2.97
N HIS A 73 -24.81 -7.07 -2.45
CA HIS A 73 -23.42 -7.14 -2.96
C HIS A 73 -22.41 -7.64 -1.92
N TRP A 74 -22.85 -8.35 -0.87
CA TRP A 74 -21.96 -8.78 0.22
C TRP A 74 -20.75 -9.61 -0.26
N MET A 75 -20.94 -10.49 -1.25
CA MET A 75 -19.84 -11.29 -1.82
C MET A 75 -18.79 -10.40 -2.48
N LEU A 76 -19.24 -9.40 -3.24
CA LEU A 76 -18.34 -8.44 -3.88
C LEU A 76 -17.58 -7.59 -2.84
N LEU A 77 -18.27 -7.15 -1.80
CA LEU A 77 -17.67 -6.38 -0.70
C LEU A 77 -16.62 -7.22 0.04
N THR A 78 -16.94 -8.47 0.35
CA THR A 78 -15.98 -9.41 0.97
C THR A 78 -14.77 -9.62 0.08
N TYR A 79 -14.98 -9.85 -1.22
CA TYR A 79 -13.90 -9.97 -2.19
C TYR A 79 -13.00 -8.73 -2.20
N MET A 80 -13.57 -7.52 -2.23
CA MET A 80 -12.81 -6.28 -2.22
C MET A 80 -11.99 -6.10 -0.93
N VAL A 81 -12.53 -6.48 0.23
CA VAL A 81 -11.81 -6.45 1.51
C VAL A 81 -10.64 -7.44 1.49
N LEU A 82 -10.87 -8.67 1.04
CA LEU A 82 -9.82 -9.69 0.92
C LEU A 82 -8.72 -9.26 -0.05
N LEU A 83 -9.11 -8.71 -1.20
CA LEU A 83 -8.16 -8.18 -2.19
C LEU A 83 -7.33 -7.05 -1.58
N MET A 84 -7.96 -6.10 -0.89
CA MET A 84 -7.26 -4.99 -0.22
C MET A 84 -6.37 -5.47 0.91
N ALA A 85 -6.77 -6.50 1.66
CA ALA A 85 -5.89 -7.13 2.65
C ALA A 85 -4.61 -7.66 1.99
N GLY A 86 -4.72 -8.37 0.86
CA GLY A 86 -3.57 -8.85 0.10
C GLY A 86 -2.64 -7.73 -0.36
N PHE A 87 -3.19 -6.64 -0.90
CA PHE A 87 -2.41 -5.48 -1.33
C PHE A 87 -1.69 -4.78 -0.16
N ASN A 88 -2.37 -4.62 0.97
CA ASN A 88 -1.75 -4.03 2.16
C ASN A 88 -0.67 -4.96 2.74
N PHE A 89 -0.90 -6.28 2.81
CA PHE A 89 0.15 -7.25 3.19
C PHE A 89 1.35 -7.21 2.25
N MET A 90 1.13 -7.05 0.95
CA MET A 90 2.20 -6.92 -0.04
C MET A 90 3.05 -5.66 0.20
N SER A 91 2.41 -4.53 0.50
CA SER A 91 3.11 -3.29 0.83
C SER A 91 3.89 -3.40 2.13
N HIS A 92 3.24 -3.78 3.22
CA HIS A 92 3.87 -3.89 4.54
C HIS A 92 4.99 -4.93 4.54
N GLY A 93 4.75 -6.13 4.00
CA GLY A 93 5.74 -7.19 3.92
C GLY A 93 6.97 -6.85 3.08
N SER A 94 6.82 -5.98 2.07
CA SER A 94 7.98 -5.54 1.27
C SER A 94 8.78 -4.40 1.88
N GLN A 95 8.19 -3.62 2.80
CA GLN A 95 8.79 -2.35 3.23
C GLN A 95 9.17 -2.31 4.71
N ASP A 96 8.37 -2.91 5.61
CA ASP A 96 8.51 -2.68 7.04
C ASP A 96 9.82 -3.25 7.61
N LEU A 97 10.14 -4.51 7.31
CA LEU A 97 11.38 -5.14 7.79
C LEU A 97 12.58 -4.93 6.87
N TYR A 98 12.39 -4.40 5.67
CA TYR A 98 13.46 -4.28 4.70
C TYR A 98 14.66 -3.41 5.17
N PRO A 99 14.48 -2.22 5.77
CA PRO A 99 15.57 -1.44 6.33
C PRO A 99 16.29 -2.16 7.46
N THR A 100 15.55 -2.93 8.26
CA THR A 100 16.09 -3.75 9.35
C THR A 100 16.96 -4.89 8.82
N MET A 101 16.53 -5.54 7.74
CA MET A 101 17.30 -6.55 7.03
C MET A 101 18.64 -5.97 6.53
N LEU A 102 18.62 -4.85 5.83
CA LEU A 102 19.83 -4.21 5.30
C LEU A 102 20.81 -3.86 6.42
N LYS A 103 20.32 -3.33 7.53
CA LYS A 103 21.15 -2.92 8.67
C LYS A 103 21.64 -4.09 9.50
N ASN A 104 20.75 -5.00 9.89
CA ASN A 104 21.05 -6.04 10.89
C ASN A 104 21.60 -7.32 10.26
N GLN A 105 21.08 -7.73 9.09
CA GLN A 105 21.55 -8.94 8.42
C GLN A 105 22.78 -8.67 7.53
N TYR A 106 22.73 -7.62 6.70
CA TYR A 106 23.80 -7.31 5.75
C TYR A 106 24.80 -6.27 6.24
N SER A 107 24.57 -5.68 7.43
CA SER A 107 25.47 -4.68 8.05
C SER A 107 25.75 -3.46 7.16
N PHE A 108 24.75 -3.03 6.39
CA PHE A 108 24.86 -1.82 5.58
C PHE A 108 24.90 -0.59 6.49
N ASP A 109 25.71 0.38 6.10
CA ASP A 109 25.77 1.67 6.76
C ASP A 109 24.48 2.47 6.55
N ALA A 110 24.22 3.41 7.42
CA ALA A 110 22.98 4.18 7.40
C ALA A 110 22.79 5.00 6.09
N ASN A 111 23.90 5.35 5.40
CA ASN A 111 23.84 6.01 4.09
C ASN A 111 23.32 5.07 3.02
N SER A 112 23.90 3.88 2.92
CA SER A 112 23.52 2.86 1.95
C SER A 112 22.06 2.43 2.13
N VAL A 113 21.60 2.26 3.38
CA VAL A 113 20.19 1.98 3.66
C VAL A 113 19.28 3.12 3.16
N THR A 114 19.65 4.37 3.46
CA THR A 114 18.87 5.54 3.01
C THR A 114 18.81 5.63 1.49
N ILE A 115 19.95 5.46 0.81
CA ILE A 115 20.01 5.50 -0.66
C ILE A 115 19.17 4.38 -1.26
N THR A 116 19.27 3.16 -0.73
CA THR A 116 18.46 2.02 -1.19
C THR A 116 16.96 2.32 -1.06
N GLN A 117 16.53 2.90 0.05
CA GLN A 117 15.13 3.29 0.26
C GLN A 117 14.67 4.39 -0.71
N VAL A 118 15.52 5.37 -1.01
CA VAL A 118 15.22 6.43 -1.99
C VAL A 118 15.08 5.83 -3.39
N VAL A 119 16.00 4.96 -3.79
CA VAL A 119 15.97 4.28 -5.08
C VAL A 119 14.72 3.39 -5.21
N ALA A 120 14.38 2.65 -4.16
CA ALA A 120 13.15 1.86 -4.08
C ALA A 120 11.89 2.72 -4.26
N ASN A 121 11.82 3.89 -3.61
CA ASN A 121 10.70 4.83 -3.77
C ASN A 121 10.63 5.43 -5.18
N LEU A 122 11.75 5.65 -5.86
CA LEU A 122 11.74 6.06 -7.27
C LEU A 122 11.18 4.95 -8.15
N GLY A 123 11.52 3.68 -7.88
CA GLY A 123 10.91 2.51 -8.51
C GLY A 123 9.40 2.46 -8.28
N ALA A 124 8.96 2.74 -7.06
CA ALA A 124 7.55 2.82 -6.70
C ALA A 124 6.76 3.85 -7.52
N ILE A 125 7.30 5.07 -7.66
CA ILE A 125 6.68 6.14 -8.46
C ILE A 125 6.61 5.73 -9.94
N ALA A 126 7.73 5.25 -10.48
CA ALA A 126 7.80 4.80 -11.87
C ALA A 126 6.81 3.65 -12.14
N GLY A 127 6.75 2.65 -11.23
CA GLY A 127 5.87 1.51 -11.34
C GLY A 127 4.40 1.90 -11.27
N GLY A 128 4.01 2.69 -10.27
CA GLY A 128 2.63 3.14 -10.09
C GLY A 128 2.10 3.91 -11.29
N THR A 129 2.89 4.83 -11.84
CA THR A 129 2.53 5.58 -13.04
C THR A 129 2.47 4.71 -14.30
N THR A 130 3.50 3.92 -14.54
CA THR A 130 3.61 3.12 -15.77
C THR A 130 2.57 2.02 -15.81
N MET A 131 2.47 1.21 -14.76
CA MET A 131 1.52 0.11 -14.69
C MET A 131 0.08 0.59 -14.56
N GLY A 132 -0.15 1.71 -13.84
CA GLY A 132 -1.45 2.38 -13.81
C GLY A 132 -1.92 2.75 -15.21
N TYR A 133 -1.06 3.34 -16.03
CA TYR A 133 -1.36 3.65 -17.44
C TYR A 133 -1.53 2.38 -18.29
N CYS A 134 -0.59 1.43 -18.20
CA CYS A 134 -0.66 0.17 -18.94
C CYS A 134 -1.93 -0.63 -18.66
N SER A 135 -2.47 -0.52 -17.45
CA SER A 135 -3.70 -1.20 -17.06
C SER A 135 -4.93 -0.74 -17.85
N THR A 136 -4.89 0.45 -18.46
CA THR A 136 -5.96 0.92 -19.35
C THR A 136 -5.96 0.20 -20.69
N ILE A 137 -4.81 -0.31 -21.12
CA ILE A 137 -4.61 -0.99 -22.40
C ILE A 137 -4.79 -2.51 -22.23
N PHE A 138 -4.11 -3.10 -21.25
CA PHE A 138 -4.06 -4.55 -21.06
C PHE A 138 -5.16 -5.09 -20.16
N GLY A 139 -5.88 -4.22 -19.46
CA GLY A 139 -6.87 -4.59 -18.45
C GLY A 139 -6.28 -4.65 -17.03
N ARG A 140 -7.16 -4.48 -16.03
CA ARG A 140 -6.76 -4.33 -14.62
C ARG A 140 -6.17 -5.61 -14.05
N ARG A 141 -6.88 -6.72 -14.26
CA ARG A 141 -6.49 -8.03 -13.70
C ARG A 141 -5.17 -8.52 -14.26
N LEU A 142 -5.00 -8.48 -15.59
CA LEU A 142 -3.77 -8.94 -16.23
C LEU A 142 -2.56 -8.14 -15.73
N THR A 143 -2.69 -6.81 -15.62
CA THR A 143 -1.61 -5.94 -15.15
C THR A 143 -1.22 -6.26 -13.69
N ILE A 144 -2.18 -6.50 -12.80
CA ILE A 144 -1.91 -6.91 -11.41
C ILE A 144 -1.20 -8.27 -11.38
N ILE A 145 -1.69 -9.26 -12.15
CA ILE A 145 -1.09 -10.60 -12.19
C ILE A 145 0.36 -10.53 -12.70
N VAL A 146 0.60 -9.80 -13.79
CA VAL A 146 1.96 -9.61 -14.34
C VAL A 146 2.87 -8.95 -13.30
N ALA A 147 2.39 -7.90 -12.62
CA ALA A 147 3.16 -7.25 -11.56
C ALA A 147 3.53 -8.22 -10.43
N CYS A 148 2.58 -9.05 -9.97
CA CYS A 148 2.83 -10.04 -8.93
C CYS A 148 3.76 -11.18 -9.38
N VAL A 149 3.66 -11.65 -10.62
CA VAL A 149 4.54 -12.69 -11.16
C VAL A 149 5.96 -12.17 -11.31
N VAL A 150 6.13 -10.98 -11.88
CA VAL A 150 7.45 -10.35 -12.04
C VAL A 150 8.05 -10.04 -10.66
N GLY A 151 7.29 -9.42 -9.73
CA GLY A 151 7.73 -9.18 -8.36
C GLY A 151 8.12 -10.48 -7.65
N GLY A 152 7.30 -11.54 -7.77
CA GLY A 152 7.64 -12.86 -7.21
C GLY A 152 8.96 -13.42 -7.73
N SER A 153 9.30 -13.21 -9.01
CA SER A 153 10.59 -13.62 -9.58
C SER A 153 11.77 -12.78 -9.07
N LEU A 154 11.51 -11.55 -8.64
CA LEU A 154 12.52 -10.62 -8.11
C LEU A 154 12.75 -10.78 -6.60
N LEU A 155 11.95 -11.58 -5.90
CA LEU A 155 12.12 -11.81 -4.45
C LEU A 155 13.52 -12.31 -4.08
N TYR A 156 14.09 -13.21 -4.87
CA TYR A 156 15.42 -13.72 -4.59
C TYR A 156 16.50 -12.63 -4.65
N PRO A 157 16.69 -11.87 -5.73
CA PRO A 157 17.65 -10.78 -5.73
C PRO A 157 17.31 -9.66 -4.74
N TYR A 158 16.04 -9.43 -4.42
CA TYR A 158 15.61 -8.42 -3.45
C TYR A 158 16.01 -8.76 -2.02
N THR A 159 15.94 -10.05 -1.64
CA THR A 159 16.11 -10.48 -0.24
C THR A 159 17.46 -11.10 0.05
N PHE A 160 18.17 -11.69 -0.94
CA PHE A 160 19.42 -12.42 -0.72
C PHE A 160 20.67 -11.75 -1.29
N THR A 161 20.54 -10.60 -1.93
CA THR A 161 21.71 -9.88 -2.45
C THR A 161 22.32 -9.00 -1.34
N SER A 162 23.61 -9.23 -1.06
CA SER A 162 24.38 -8.48 -0.05
C SER A 162 25.26 -7.38 -0.67
N SER A 163 25.27 -7.23 -1.99
CA SER A 163 26.06 -6.23 -2.71
C SER A 163 25.26 -4.97 -3.04
N LYS A 164 25.93 -3.94 -3.59
CA LYS A 164 25.24 -2.73 -4.08
C LYS A 164 24.15 -3.00 -5.14
N ALA A 165 24.15 -4.17 -5.77
CA ALA A 165 23.09 -4.60 -6.69
C ALA A 165 21.71 -4.72 -6.01
N VAL A 166 21.65 -4.80 -4.67
CA VAL A 166 20.42 -4.74 -3.91
C VAL A 166 19.59 -3.48 -4.19
N MET A 167 20.25 -2.36 -4.54
CA MET A 167 19.56 -1.12 -4.90
C MET A 167 18.72 -1.27 -6.17
N ALA A 168 19.27 -1.96 -7.18
CA ALA A 168 18.53 -2.25 -8.41
C ALA A 168 17.39 -3.25 -8.15
N ALA A 169 17.64 -4.29 -7.35
CA ALA A 169 16.59 -5.23 -6.96
C ALA A 169 15.46 -4.54 -6.20
N ALA A 170 15.79 -3.63 -5.28
CA ALA A 170 14.81 -2.85 -4.54
C ALA A 170 14.00 -1.89 -5.44
N PHE A 171 14.64 -1.31 -6.46
CA PHE A 171 13.93 -0.48 -7.45
C PHE A 171 12.88 -1.30 -8.20
N PHE A 172 13.26 -2.42 -8.77
CA PHE A 172 12.35 -3.23 -9.60
C PHE A 172 11.29 -3.94 -8.75
N GLU A 173 11.61 -4.39 -7.54
CA GLU A 173 10.63 -4.96 -6.63
C GLU A 173 9.56 -3.94 -6.25
N GLN A 174 9.95 -2.73 -5.83
CA GLN A 174 9.01 -1.67 -5.52
C GLN A 174 8.28 -1.12 -6.75
N PHE A 175 8.88 -1.20 -7.93
CA PHE A 175 8.22 -0.94 -9.20
C PHE A 175 7.03 -1.90 -9.40
N CYS A 176 7.20 -3.19 -9.11
CA CYS A 176 6.13 -4.18 -9.23
C CYS A 176 5.07 -4.01 -8.14
N VAL A 177 5.47 -3.88 -6.86
CA VAL A 177 4.57 -3.71 -5.73
C VAL A 177 3.68 -2.47 -5.92
N GLN A 178 4.29 -1.31 -6.14
CA GLN A 178 3.56 -0.05 -6.30
C GLN A 178 2.96 0.09 -7.70
N GLY A 179 3.46 -0.66 -8.68
CA GLY A 179 2.83 -0.81 -9.98
C GLY A 179 1.45 -1.44 -9.88
N ALA A 180 1.33 -2.54 -9.13
CA ALA A 180 0.04 -3.15 -8.81
C ALA A 180 -0.87 -2.19 -8.02
N TRP A 181 -0.32 -1.41 -7.06
CA TRP A 181 -1.04 -0.36 -6.35
C TRP A 181 -1.55 0.77 -7.24
N GLY A 182 -0.86 1.10 -8.32
CA GLY A 182 -1.34 2.08 -9.32
C GLY A 182 -2.62 1.65 -10.03
N VAL A 183 -2.90 0.36 -10.08
CA VAL A 183 -4.07 -0.23 -10.75
C VAL A 183 -5.25 -0.40 -9.81
N ILE A 184 -5.01 -0.80 -8.54
CA ILE A 184 -6.07 -1.24 -7.62
C ILE A 184 -7.13 -0.18 -7.30
N PRO A 185 -6.83 1.12 -7.12
CA PRO A 185 -7.86 2.12 -6.85
C PRO A 185 -8.90 2.22 -7.97
N ILE A 186 -8.45 2.14 -9.22
CA ILE A 186 -9.32 2.19 -10.39
C ILE A 186 -10.16 0.91 -10.45
N HIS A 187 -9.54 -0.25 -10.26
CA HIS A 187 -10.23 -1.54 -10.26
C HIS A 187 -11.32 -1.61 -9.18
N LEU A 188 -11.03 -1.14 -7.97
CA LEU A 188 -12.02 -1.07 -6.90
C LEU A 188 -13.18 -0.11 -7.22
N MET A 189 -12.89 1.02 -7.87
CA MET A 189 -13.93 1.96 -8.29
C MET A 189 -14.83 1.36 -9.38
N GLU A 190 -14.27 0.60 -10.31
CA GLU A 190 -15.03 -0.10 -11.36
C GLU A 190 -15.91 -1.21 -10.79
N LEU A 191 -15.45 -1.91 -9.77
CA LEU A 191 -16.21 -2.96 -9.08
C LEU A 191 -17.32 -2.41 -8.17
N SER A 192 -17.17 -1.18 -7.67
CA SER A 192 -18.04 -0.62 -6.64
C SER A 192 -19.38 -0.14 -7.20
N PRO A 193 -20.52 -0.38 -6.51
CA PRO A 193 -21.80 0.20 -6.87
C PRO A 193 -21.74 1.73 -6.90
N GLY A 194 -22.26 2.35 -7.97
CA GLY A 194 -22.08 3.78 -8.24
C GLY A 194 -22.50 4.71 -7.09
N ALA A 195 -23.62 4.44 -6.43
CA ALA A 195 -24.13 5.25 -5.32
C ALA A 195 -23.24 5.23 -4.06
N PHE A 196 -22.55 4.10 -3.81
CA PHE A 196 -21.73 3.87 -2.60
C PHE A 196 -20.23 3.72 -2.90
N ARG A 197 -19.81 4.05 -4.11
CA ARG A 197 -18.45 3.82 -4.60
C ARG A 197 -17.36 4.28 -3.62
N THR A 198 -17.41 5.53 -3.18
CA THR A 198 -16.41 6.11 -2.27
C THR A 198 -16.41 5.41 -0.90
N PHE A 199 -17.60 5.11 -0.37
CA PHE A 199 -17.74 4.43 0.92
C PHE A 199 -17.19 3.00 0.84
N VAL A 200 -17.54 2.26 -0.18
CA VAL A 200 -17.11 0.86 -0.37
C VAL A 200 -15.60 0.78 -0.57
N VAL A 201 -15.03 1.63 -1.43
CA VAL A 201 -13.58 1.67 -1.66
C VAL A 201 -12.84 2.05 -0.37
N GLY A 202 -13.28 3.11 0.33
CA GLY A 202 -12.65 3.54 1.58
C GLY A 202 -12.74 2.49 2.68
N THR A 203 -13.90 1.87 2.87
CA THR A 203 -14.11 0.84 3.89
C THR A 203 -13.29 -0.42 3.58
N SER A 204 -13.28 -0.88 2.33
CA SER A 204 -12.47 -2.04 1.91
C SER A 204 -10.99 -1.79 2.13
N TYR A 205 -10.49 -0.58 1.81
CA TYR A 205 -9.12 -0.18 2.09
C TYR A 205 -8.80 -0.24 3.58
N GLN A 206 -9.64 0.37 4.43
CA GLN A 206 -9.39 0.42 5.87
C GLN A 206 -9.47 -0.95 6.55
N LEU A 207 -10.44 -1.79 6.15
CA LEU A 207 -10.53 -3.17 6.66
C LEU A 207 -9.33 -4.02 6.20
N GLY A 208 -8.89 -3.82 4.95
CA GLY A 208 -7.67 -4.46 4.44
C GLY A 208 -6.43 -4.01 5.22
N ASN A 209 -6.32 -2.73 5.52
CA ASN A 209 -5.23 -2.17 6.32
C ASN A 209 -5.26 -2.68 7.78
N LEU A 210 -6.45 -2.78 8.36
CA LEU A 210 -6.62 -3.39 9.69
C LEU A 210 -6.12 -4.85 9.71
N ALA A 211 -6.47 -5.65 8.71
CA ALA A 211 -5.99 -7.03 8.61
C ALA A 211 -4.47 -7.09 8.48
N SER A 212 -3.88 -6.22 7.65
CA SER A 212 -2.43 -6.19 7.40
C SER A 212 -1.61 -5.56 8.53
N SER A 213 -2.24 -4.95 9.53
CA SER A 213 -1.53 -4.46 10.72
C SER A 213 -0.78 -5.57 11.49
N ALA A 214 -1.19 -6.83 11.29
CA ALA A 214 -0.50 -8.00 11.83
C ALA A 214 0.78 -8.40 11.05
N SER A 215 1.08 -7.77 9.91
CA SER A 215 2.18 -8.14 9.02
C SER A 215 3.52 -8.25 9.75
N SER A 216 3.95 -7.17 10.39
CA SER A 216 5.23 -7.14 11.11
C SER A 216 5.31 -8.14 12.26
N THR A 217 4.17 -8.43 12.93
CA THR A 217 4.10 -9.46 13.98
C THR A 217 4.26 -10.86 13.39
N ILE A 218 3.58 -11.14 12.27
CA ILE A 218 3.69 -12.42 11.56
C ILE A 218 5.13 -12.63 11.07
N GLU A 219 5.73 -11.61 10.47
CA GLU A 219 7.11 -11.65 10.00
C GLU A 219 8.11 -11.84 11.15
N ALA A 220 7.89 -11.20 12.30
CA ALA A 220 8.72 -11.39 13.48
C ALA A 220 8.63 -12.84 14.00
N GLN A 221 7.43 -13.42 14.10
CA GLN A 221 7.23 -14.80 14.52
C GLN A 221 7.89 -15.80 13.55
N ILE A 222 7.79 -15.57 12.24
CA ILE A 222 8.52 -16.38 11.25
C ILE A 222 10.04 -16.22 11.47
N GLY A 223 10.49 -15.01 11.81
CA GLY A 223 11.90 -14.69 12.07
C GLY A 223 12.49 -15.49 13.21
N GLU A 224 11.74 -15.75 14.28
CA GLU A 224 12.18 -16.55 15.43
C GLU A 224 12.57 -17.99 15.05
N GLN A 225 12.03 -18.51 13.96
CA GLN A 225 12.38 -19.83 13.44
C GLN A 225 13.72 -19.86 12.68
N PHE A 226 14.27 -18.70 12.34
CA PHE A 226 15.53 -18.57 11.59
C PHE A 226 16.52 -17.67 12.32
N PRO A 227 17.00 -18.06 13.53
CA PRO A 227 17.91 -17.21 14.30
C PRO A 227 19.28 -17.09 13.62
N LEU A 228 19.87 -15.90 13.75
CA LEU A 228 21.28 -15.62 13.40
C LEU A 228 22.07 -15.41 14.69
N PRO A 229 23.40 -15.64 14.68
CA PRO A 229 24.25 -15.34 15.81
C PRO A 229 24.04 -13.89 16.28
N PRO A 230 23.83 -13.65 17.59
CA PRO A 230 23.57 -12.32 18.12
C PRO A 230 24.78 -11.41 17.90
N LYS A 231 24.53 -10.14 17.58
CA LYS A 231 25.58 -9.11 17.49
C LYS A 231 25.47 -8.21 18.71
N GLY A 232 26.27 -8.51 19.75
CA GLY A 232 26.17 -7.87 21.04
C GLY A 232 24.89 -8.30 21.78
N LYS A 233 24.05 -7.32 22.18
CA LYS A 233 22.77 -7.56 22.86
C LYS A 233 21.57 -7.65 21.90
N VAL A 234 21.79 -7.55 20.58
CA VAL A 234 20.71 -7.52 19.59
C VAL A 234 20.53 -8.92 19.01
N GLU A 235 19.36 -9.49 19.21
CA GLU A 235 18.92 -10.69 18.50
C GLU A 235 18.74 -10.38 17.03
N ARG A 236 19.16 -11.33 16.18
CA ARG A 236 19.10 -11.17 14.73
C ARG A 236 18.48 -12.42 14.11
N TYR A 237 17.74 -12.19 13.06
CA TYR A 237 17.09 -13.23 12.29
C TYR A 237 17.49 -13.16 10.82
N GLN A 238 17.22 -14.23 10.07
CA GLN A 238 17.39 -14.25 8.62
C GLN A 238 16.23 -13.49 7.96
N TYR A 239 16.19 -12.17 8.11
CA TYR A 239 15.11 -11.31 7.60
C TYR A 239 14.82 -11.52 6.12
N GLY A 240 15.86 -11.78 5.29
CA GLY A 240 15.69 -12.06 3.88
C GLY A 240 14.82 -13.29 3.60
N LYS A 241 15.00 -14.38 4.39
CA LYS A 241 14.12 -15.56 4.30
C LYS A 241 12.69 -15.24 4.71
N VAL A 242 12.53 -14.49 5.79
CA VAL A 242 11.20 -14.10 6.31
C VAL A 242 10.43 -13.32 5.26
N ILE A 243 11.04 -12.26 4.74
CA ILE A 243 10.43 -11.41 3.70
C ILE A 243 10.11 -12.25 2.44
N CYS A 244 11.04 -13.12 2.01
CA CYS A 244 10.85 -13.96 0.82
C CYS A 244 9.66 -14.92 0.97
N ILE A 245 9.54 -15.61 2.12
CA ILE A 245 8.45 -16.53 2.40
C ILE A 245 7.13 -15.77 2.49
N PHE A 246 7.10 -14.69 3.27
CA PHE A 246 5.89 -13.90 3.49
C PHE A 246 5.37 -13.30 2.19
N LEU A 247 6.21 -12.59 1.45
CA LEU A 247 5.82 -11.99 0.16
C LEU A 247 5.48 -13.02 -0.89
N GLY A 248 6.18 -14.16 -0.94
CA GLY A 248 5.84 -15.24 -1.86
C GLY A 248 4.43 -15.77 -1.64
N CYS A 249 4.03 -15.99 -0.39
CA CYS A 249 2.66 -16.34 -0.04
C CYS A 249 1.65 -15.25 -0.39
N VAL A 250 1.98 -13.99 -0.14
CA VAL A 250 1.11 -12.84 -0.44
C VAL A 250 0.93 -12.66 -1.95
N TYR A 251 1.98 -12.77 -2.75
CA TYR A 251 1.86 -12.72 -4.21
C TYR A 251 0.96 -13.84 -4.75
N ALA A 252 1.17 -15.07 -4.28
CA ALA A 252 0.30 -16.19 -4.66
C ALA A 252 -1.16 -15.92 -4.29
N TYR A 253 -1.41 -15.42 -3.08
CA TYR A 253 -2.75 -15.04 -2.61
C TYR A 253 -3.39 -13.96 -3.51
N VAL A 254 -2.66 -12.88 -3.81
CA VAL A 254 -3.17 -11.79 -4.67
C VAL A 254 -3.44 -12.29 -6.09
N ILE A 255 -2.57 -13.12 -6.66
CA ILE A 255 -2.78 -13.73 -7.99
C ILE A 255 -4.05 -14.55 -8.00
N VAL A 256 -4.24 -15.45 -7.02
CA VAL A 256 -5.43 -16.31 -6.95
C VAL A 256 -6.71 -15.48 -6.81
N LEU A 257 -6.73 -14.50 -5.92
CA LEU A 257 -7.90 -13.62 -5.76
C LEU A 257 -8.18 -12.83 -7.02
N THR A 258 -7.16 -12.28 -7.67
CA THR A 258 -7.33 -11.53 -8.92
C THR A 258 -7.83 -12.42 -10.05
N LEU A 259 -7.41 -13.67 -10.12
CA LEU A 259 -7.91 -14.65 -11.11
C LEU A 259 -9.38 -15.03 -10.87
N LEU A 260 -9.79 -15.14 -9.62
CA LEU A 260 -11.17 -15.50 -9.25
C LEU A 260 -12.12 -14.29 -9.30
N GLY A 261 -11.60 -13.09 -9.27
CA GLY A 261 -12.40 -11.87 -9.20
C GLY A 261 -13.09 -11.50 -10.50
N PRO A 262 -14.18 -10.73 -10.43
CA PRO A 262 -14.83 -10.17 -11.60
C PRO A 262 -13.98 -9.06 -12.23
N GLU A 263 -14.15 -8.87 -13.54
CA GLU A 263 -13.62 -7.72 -14.27
C GLU A 263 -14.78 -7.04 -14.99
N PHE A 264 -15.07 -5.82 -14.60
CA PHE A 264 -16.02 -4.98 -15.31
C PHE A 264 -15.24 -3.99 -16.16
N LYS A 265 -15.33 -4.16 -17.49
CA LYS A 265 -14.85 -3.14 -18.41
C LYS A 265 -15.89 -2.03 -18.40
N GLY A 266 -15.50 -0.86 -17.90
CA GLY A 266 -16.31 0.35 -17.96
C GLY A 266 -16.45 0.88 -19.38
#